data_2babf2402e3310abad1473014faabc3e
#
_entry.id   2babf2402e3310abad1473014faabc3e
#
_cell.length_a   1.000
_cell.length_b   1.000
_cell.length_c   1.000
_cell.angle_alpha   90.00
_cell.angle_beta   90.00
_cell.angle_gamma   90.00
#
_symmetry.space_group_name_H-M   'P 1'
#
loop_
_entity.id
_entity.type
_entity.pdbx_description
1 polymer ?
#
loop_
_entity_poly.entity_id
_entity_poly.type
_entity_poly.pdbx_seq_one_letter_code
_entity_poly.pdbx_strand_id
1 'polypeptide(L)'
;KNISIKFEEIDINNSSNVLIKPNYMAICHADQRYYQGKRDPKVLSKKLPMAPIHEACGIVVADPTGTYEVGQKVAMIPNQPPCASDEVFFENYRPGTYFLSSGHDGFMQETISLPVDRTVPYDNIPDEIAALSEFTSVAMHAINRFDRLAHPIREDVLILADGSLAFVLASALHYLYPEIRITVVGRNPEK
;
A
#
# COMPACT_ATOMS: atom_id res chain seq x y z
N LYS A 1 -6.72 7.68 24.23
CA LYS A 1 -5.69 7.07 23.40
C LYS A 1 -4.68 8.14 23.04
N ASN A 2 -3.42 7.91 23.35
CA ASN A 2 -2.37 8.90 23.18
C ASN A 2 -1.47 8.48 22.02
N ILE A 3 -1.13 9.42 21.17
CA ILE A 3 0.00 9.30 20.23
C ILE A 3 1.24 9.71 21.03
N SER A 4 2.28 8.91 20.97
CA SER A 4 3.58 9.21 21.54
C SER A 4 4.65 9.19 20.45
N ILE A 5 5.69 10.00 20.62
CA ILE A 5 6.86 9.97 19.73
C ILE A 5 7.85 9.00 20.34
N LYS A 6 8.38 8.09 19.52
CA LYS A 6 9.46 7.17 19.85
C LYS A 6 10.67 7.55 19.01
N PHE A 7 11.85 7.56 19.62
CA PHE A 7 13.11 7.79 18.92
C PHE A 7 13.84 6.45 18.81
N GLU A 8 14.32 6.15 17.61
CA GLU A 8 15.17 4.99 17.32
C GLU A 8 16.36 5.45 16.46
N GLU A 9 17.52 4.87 16.71
CA GLU A 9 18.70 5.10 15.88
C GLU A 9 18.67 4.11 14.70
N ILE A 10 18.94 4.63 13.50
CA ILE A 10 19.08 3.83 12.28
C ILE A 10 20.58 3.77 11.94
N ASP A 11 21.18 2.58 11.95
CA ASP A 11 22.54 2.39 11.47
C ASP A 11 22.58 2.39 9.94
N ILE A 12 22.96 3.50 9.37
CA ILE A 12 23.04 3.71 7.93
C ILE A 12 24.13 2.85 7.29
N ASN A 13 25.21 2.56 8.00
CA ASN A 13 26.41 1.93 7.41
C ASN A 13 26.23 0.41 7.23
N ASN A 14 25.39 -0.22 8.04
CA ASN A 14 25.12 -1.66 8.01
C ASN A 14 23.77 -2.01 7.37
N SER A 15 23.07 -1.03 6.82
CA SER A 15 21.75 -1.25 6.22
C SER A 15 21.87 -1.78 4.79
N SER A 16 21.18 -2.87 4.50
CA SER A 16 20.90 -3.31 3.13
C SER A 16 19.63 -2.65 2.55
N ASN A 17 19.04 -1.73 3.29
CA ASN A 17 17.81 -1.05 2.96
C ASN A 17 18.06 0.36 2.44
N VAL A 18 17.13 0.85 1.68
CA VAL A 18 17.03 2.25 1.29
C VAL A 18 16.42 3.05 2.42
N LEU A 19 16.99 4.21 2.73
CA LEU A 19 16.43 5.14 3.70
C LEU A 19 15.64 6.23 2.98
N ILE A 20 14.40 6.40 3.38
CA ILE A 20 13.44 7.27 2.70
C ILE A 20 12.85 8.25 3.71
N LYS A 21 12.86 9.52 3.34
CA LYS A 21 12.08 10.56 4.04
C LYS A 21 10.71 10.68 3.36
N PRO A 22 9.61 10.36 4.04
CA PRO A 22 8.28 10.49 3.46
C PRO A 22 7.93 11.95 3.21
N ASN A 23 7.37 12.24 2.04
CA ASN A 23 6.85 13.55 1.67
C ASN A 23 5.33 13.63 1.80
N TYR A 24 4.65 12.57 1.36
CA TYR A 24 3.19 12.46 1.41
C TYR A 24 2.77 11.12 1.96
N MET A 25 1.72 11.14 2.77
CA MET A 25 1.11 9.97 3.39
C MET A 25 -0.41 10.07 3.26
N ALA A 26 -1.06 8.97 2.91
CA ALA A 26 -2.51 8.89 2.88
C ALA A 26 -3.06 8.14 4.09
N ILE A 27 -4.17 8.63 4.63
CA ILE A 27 -4.86 8.01 5.78
C ILE A 27 -5.97 7.11 5.26
N CYS A 28 -5.77 5.82 5.38
CA CYS A 28 -6.74 4.81 5.02
C CYS A 28 -7.79 4.60 6.13
N HIS A 29 -8.90 3.99 5.77
CA HIS A 29 -9.93 3.60 6.75
C HIS A 29 -9.41 2.63 7.81
N ALA A 30 -8.41 1.81 7.47
CA ALA A 30 -7.78 0.90 8.41
C ALA A 30 -7.02 1.66 9.52
N ASP A 31 -6.29 2.72 9.18
CA ASP A 31 -5.59 3.57 10.15
C ASP A 31 -6.58 4.26 11.09
N GLN A 32 -7.67 4.79 10.54
CA GLN A 32 -8.75 5.39 11.34
C GLN A 32 -9.34 4.40 12.35
N ARG A 33 -9.55 3.13 11.94
CA ARG A 33 -10.08 2.10 12.85
C ARG A 33 -9.10 1.74 13.96
N TYR A 34 -7.78 1.71 13.69
CA TYR A 34 -6.77 1.54 14.73
C TYR A 34 -6.77 2.74 15.69
N TYR A 35 -6.71 3.95 15.17
CA TYR A 35 -6.71 5.18 15.96
C TYR A 35 -7.94 5.31 16.84
N GLN A 36 -9.13 5.03 16.31
CA GLN A 36 -10.39 5.09 17.03
C GLN A 36 -10.63 3.88 17.96
N GLY A 37 -9.79 2.85 17.87
CA GLY A 37 -9.97 1.59 18.60
C GLY A 37 -11.20 0.79 18.17
N LYS A 38 -11.65 0.96 16.94
CA LYS A 38 -12.79 0.25 16.35
C LYS A 38 -12.37 -1.10 15.74
N ARG A 39 -11.54 -1.85 16.44
CA ARG A 39 -11.19 -3.24 16.13
C ARG A 39 -11.36 -4.09 17.37
N ASP A 40 -11.40 -5.40 17.20
CA ASP A 40 -11.46 -6.33 18.33
C ASP A 40 -10.35 -6.00 19.35
N PRO A 41 -10.66 -5.88 20.65
CA PRO A 41 -9.68 -5.57 21.69
C PRO A 41 -8.50 -6.55 21.74
N LYS A 42 -8.74 -7.85 21.48
CA LYS A 42 -7.66 -8.85 21.41
C LYS A 42 -6.71 -8.62 20.24
N VAL A 43 -7.23 -8.09 19.12
CA VAL A 43 -6.40 -7.71 17.96
C VAL A 43 -5.61 -6.46 18.28
N LEU A 44 -6.24 -5.46 18.89
CA LEU A 44 -5.55 -4.21 19.29
C LEU A 44 -4.42 -4.46 20.29
N SER A 45 -4.64 -5.31 21.29
CA SER A 45 -3.63 -5.61 22.30
C SER A 45 -2.40 -6.33 21.76
N LYS A 46 -2.54 -7.03 20.63
CA LYS A 46 -1.43 -7.75 19.97
C LYS A 46 -0.67 -6.88 18.98
N LYS A 47 -1.32 -5.83 18.43
CA LYS A 47 -0.80 -5.04 17.31
C LYS A 47 -0.33 -3.64 17.72
N LEU A 48 -0.77 -3.14 18.84
CA LEU A 48 -0.38 -1.82 19.34
C LEU A 48 0.62 -1.95 20.50
N PRO A 49 1.58 -1.01 20.68
CA PRO A 49 1.74 0.21 19.87
C PRO A 49 2.42 -0.05 18.54
N MET A 50 2.15 0.81 17.55
CA MET A 50 2.84 0.83 16.25
C MET A 50 2.70 2.21 15.61
N ALA A 51 3.63 2.60 14.75
CA ALA A 51 3.44 3.74 13.85
C ALA A 51 2.34 3.40 12.82
N PRO A 52 1.34 4.26 12.62
CA PRO A 52 0.31 4.04 11.61
C PRO A 52 0.83 4.35 10.19
N ILE A 53 -0.09 4.33 9.21
CA ILE A 53 0.08 4.67 7.79
C ILE A 53 0.84 3.59 7.01
N HIS A 54 0.22 3.17 5.92
CA HIS A 54 0.79 2.20 4.98
C HIS A 54 0.71 2.66 3.52
N GLU A 55 0.26 3.87 3.28
CA GLU A 55 0.17 4.52 1.98
C GLU A 55 1.07 5.76 2.00
N ALA A 56 2.20 5.73 1.28
CA ALA A 56 3.14 6.85 1.29
C ALA A 56 4.08 6.85 0.08
N CYS A 57 4.61 8.04 -0.21
CA CYS A 57 5.76 8.24 -1.07
C CYS A 57 6.76 9.20 -0.41
N GLY A 58 7.98 9.21 -0.90
CA GLY A 58 9.02 10.06 -0.34
C GLY A 58 10.24 10.16 -1.23
N ILE A 59 11.31 10.69 -0.65
CA ILE A 59 12.61 10.83 -1.31
C ILE A 59 13.65 9.97 -0.62
N VAL A 60 14.53 9.39 -1.40
CA VAL A 60 15.71 8.66 -0.91
C VAL A 60 16.66 9.64 -0.24
N VAL A 61 17.00 9.40 1.01
CA VAL A 61 17.97 10.21 1.78
C VAL A 61 19.30 9.52 1.94
N ALA A 62 19.32 8.18 1.88
CA ALA A 62 20.55 7.38 1.77
C ALA A 62 20.23 6.02 1.14
N ASP A 63 21.13 5.52 0.33
CA ASP A 63 21.04 4.19 -0.26
C ASP A 63 22.40 3.48 -0.24
N PRO A 64 22.67 2.68 0.80
CA PRO A 64 23.87 1.86 0.87
C PRO A 64 23.94 0.78 -0.19
N THR A 65 22.83 0.44 -0.84
CA THR A 65 22.75 -0.60 -1.88
C THR A 65 23.24 -0.11 -3.24
N GLY A 66 23.29 1.23 -3.44
CA GLY A 66 23.69 1.84 -4.71
C GLY A 66 22.67 1.75 -5.83
N THR A 67 21.40 1.45 -5.50
CA THR A 67 20.32 1.31 -6.50
C THR A 67 19.73 2.66 -6.89
N TYR A 68 19.64 3.59 -5.93
CA TYR A 68 19.01 4.90 -6.09
C TYR A 68 19.99 6.04 -5.81
N GLU A 69 19.75 7.16 -6.47
CA GLU A 69 20.42 8.42 -6.13
C GLU A 69 19.71 9.11 -4.95
N VAL A 70 20.46 9.81 -4.12
CA VAL A 70 19.89 10.66 -3.07
C VAL A 70 19.03 11.75 -3.70
N GLY A 71 17.82 11.92 -3.21
CA GLY A 71 16.81 12.82 -3.76
C GLY A 71 15.86 12.17 -4.76
N GLN A 72 16.10 10.93 -5.18
CA GLN A 72 15.18 10.20 -6.05
C GLN A 72 13.85 9.94 -5.36
N LYS A 73 12.76 10.11 -6.09
CA LYS A 73 11.40 9.88 -5.58
C LYS A 73 11.01 8.41 -5.69
N VAL A 74 10.40 7.89 -4.62
CA VAL A 74 9.92 6.51 -4.55
C VAL A 74 8.56 6.42 -3.87
N ALA A 75 7.69 5.57 -4.39
CA ALA A 75 6.51 5.07 -3.69
C ALA A 75 6.91 3.87 -2.82
N MET A 76 6.27 3.71 -1.66
CA MET A 76 6.63 2.69 -0.67
C MET A 76 5.62 1.56 -0.64
N ILE A 77 6.12 0.32 -0.58
CA ILE A 77 5.30 -0.91 -0.54
C ILE A 77 5.29 -1.43 0.90
N PRO A 78 4.13 -1.46 1.57
CA PRO A 78 4.05 -1.89 2.97
C PRO A 78 4.08 -3.42 3.15
N ASN A 79 3.84 -4.19 2.11
CA ASN A 79 3.84 -5.65 2.16
C ASN A 79 5.27 -6.17 2.26
N GLN A 80 5.53 -7.05 3.25
CA GLN A 80 6.85 -7.61 3.54
C GLN A 80 6.78 -9.14 3.45
N PRO A 81 6.94 -9.72 2.27
CA PRO A 81 6.92 -11.16 2.08
C PRO A 81 8.30 -11.76 2.39
N PRO A 82 8.36 -13.05 2.80
CA PRO A 82 9.62 -13.76 3.00
C PRO A 82 10.31 -14.12 1.67
N CYS A 83 9.57 -14.14 0.55
CA CYS A 83 10.07 -14.41 -0.80
C CYS A 83 9.08 -13.87 -1.85
N ALA A 84 9.55 -13.72 -3.07
CA ALA A 84 8.76 -13.23 -4.20
C ALA A 84 7.58 -14.13 -4.56
N SER A 85 6.66 -13.59 -5.37
CA SER A 85 5.58 -14.36 -6.01
C SER A 85 6.12 -15.46 -6.91
N ASP A 86 5.34 -16.53 -7.05
CA ASP A 86 5.56 -17.58 -8.07
C ASP A 86 4.28 -17.77 -8.90
N GLU A 87 4.25 -18.84 -9.70
CA GLU A 87 3.10 -19.16 -10.56
C GLU A 87 1.82 -19.52 -9.77
N VAL A 88 1.97 -19.99 -8.53
CA VAL A 88 0.87 -20.47 -7.69
C VAL A 88 0.42 -19.41 -6.69
N PHE A 89 1.38 -18.77 -6.02
CA PHE A 89 1.11 -17.84 -4.94
C PHE A 89 1.66 -16.45 -5.20
N PHE A 90 0.82 -15.43 -5.02
CA PHE A 90 1.31 -14.08 -4.86
C PHE A 90 2.03 -13.94 -3.51
N GLU A 91 3.02 -13.06 -3.47
CA GLU A 91 3.87 -12.83 -2.29
C GLU A 91 3.07 -12.49 -1.01
N ASN A 92 1.97 -11.75 -1.15
CA ASN A 92 1.11 -11.35 -0.03
C ASN A 92 0.32 -12.50 0.60
N TYR A 93 0.30 -13.69 -0.02
CA TYR A 93 -0.32 -14.90 0.54
C TYR A 93 0.70 -15.92 1.09
N ARG A 94 1.98 -15.59 1.06
CA ARG A 94 3.02 -16.46 1.60
C ARG A 94 2.96 -16.54 3.12
N PRO A 95 3.12 -17.72 3.71
CA PRO A 95 3.30 -17.84 5.15
C PRO A 95 4.50 -17.01 5.62
N GLY A 96 4.31 -16.24 6.71
CA GLY A 96 5.32 -15.33 7.21
C GLY A 96 5.30 -13.92 6.60
N THR A 97 4.48 -13.67 5.58
CA THR A 97 4.23 -12.31 5.10
C THR A 97 3.59 -11.47 6.19
N TYR A 98 4.11 -10.27 6.39
CA TYR A 98 3.51 -9.27 7.26
C TYR A 98 3.29 -7.95 6.52
N PHE A 99 2.54 -7.05 7.14
CA PHE A 99 2.14 -5.80 6.53
C PHE A 99 2.43 -4.65 7.50
N LEU A 100 3.18 -3.65 7.05
CA LEU A 100 3.48 -2.46 7.84
C LEU A 100 2.18 -1.72 8.19
N SER A 101 2.13 -1.06 9.35
CA SER A 101 0.91 -0.50 9.95
C SER A 101 -0.17 -1.55 10.29
N SER A 102 0.24 -2.83 10.47
CA SER A 102 -0.66 -3.89 10.92
C SER A 102 0.00 -4.81 11.96
N GLY A 103 0.48 -4.23 13.05
CA GLY A 103 1.22 -4.90 14.12
C GLY A 103 2.74 -4.77 13.95
N HIS A 104 3.16 -4.05 12.95
CA HIS A 104 4.52 -3.58 12.68
C HIS A 104 4.44 -2.09 12.38
N ASP A 105 5.51 -1.35 12.64
CA ASP A 105 5.55 0.08 12.38
C ASP A 105 5.32 0.37 10.89
N GLY A 106 4.42 1.32 10.63
CA GLY A 106 4.11 1.83 9.30
C GLY A 106 4.94 3.06 8.93
N PHE A 107 4.45 3.83 7.99
CA PHE A 107 5.21 4.92 7.37
C PHE A 107 5.14 6.26 8.12
N MET A 108 4.41 6.37 9.22
CA MET A 108 4.36 7.60 10.02
C MET A 108 5.64 7.76 10.86
N GLN A 109 6.75 8.00 10.18
CA GLN A 109 8.10 8.14 10.73
C GLN A 109 8.83 9.26 10.01
N GLU A 110 9.87 9.84 10.62
CA GLU A 110 10.70 10.85 9.96
C GLU A 110 11.57 10.25 8.84
N THR A 111 12.06 9.04 9.06
CA THR A 111 12.84 8.28 8.09
C THR A 111 12.40 6.82 8.15
N ILE A 112 12.24 6.22 7.00
CA ILE A 112 11.78 4.85 6.84
C ILE A 112 12.91 4.04 6.19
N SER A 113 13.19 2.87 6.75
CA SER A 113 14.14 1.91 6.20
C SER A 113 13.40 0.77 5.53
N LEU A 114 13.55 0.62 4.20
CA LEU A 114 12.89 -0.42 3.41
C LEU A 114 13.88 -1.17 2.52
N PRO A 115 13.66 -2.48 2.30
CA PRO A 115 14.34 -3.19 1.20
C PRO A 115 14.09 -2.53 -0.14
N VAL A 116 15.06 -2.58 -1.05
CA VAL A 116 14.95 -1.98 -2.39
C VAL A 116 13.72 -2.47 -3.14
N ASP A 117 13.40 -3.75 -3.06
CA ASP A 117 12.24 -4.36 -3.71
C ASP A 117 10.88 -3.95 -3.08
N ARG A 118 10.92 -3.19 -2.00
CA ARG A 118 9.75 -2.55 -1.37
C ARG A 118 9.63 -1.07 -1.70
N THR A 119 10.32 -0.63 -2.74
CA THR A 119 10.30 0.74 -3.25
C THR A 119 10.13 0.75 -4.76
N VAL A 120 9.36 1.70 -5.28
CA VAL A 120 9.13 1.87 -6.72
C VAL A 120 9.48 3.31 -7.10
N PRO A 121 10.49 3.53 -7.93
CA PRO A 121 10.81 4.88 -8.38
C PRO A 121 9.69 5.41 -9.27
N TYR A 122 9.42 6.70 -9.18
CA TYR A 122 8.46 7.37 -10.04
C TYR A 122 8.92 8.75 -10.47
N ASP A 123 8.45 9.13 -11.66
CA ASP A 123 8.62 10.44 -12.26
C ASP A 123 7.28 10.89 -12.86
N ASN A 124 7.14 12.17 -13.16
CA ASN A 124 6.02 12.72 -13.95
C ASN A 124 4.61 12.52 -13.38
N ILE A 125 4.49 12.08 -12.12
CA ILE A 125 3.21 12.07 -11.39
C ILE A 125 3.34 12.93 -10.13
N PRO A 126 2.27 13.63 -9.72
CA PRO A 126 2.25 14.36 -8.46
C PRO A 126 2.48 13.44 -7.27
N ASP A 127 3.20 13.93 -6.26
CA ASP A 127 3.52 13.14 -5.05
C ASP A 127 2.25 12.70 -4.31
N GLU A 128 1.19 13.51 -4.33
CA GLU A 128 -0.11 13.19 -3.76
C GLU A 128 -0.75 11.95 -4.41
N ILE A 129 -0.52 11.79 -5.72
CA ILE A 129 -1.00 10.61 -6.46
C ILE A 129 -0.09 9.42 -6.20
N ALA A 130 1.23 9.64 -6.17
CA ALA A 130 2.19 8.57 -5.87
C ALA A 130 1.97 7.97 -4.47
N ALA A 131 1.56 8.77 -3.49
CA ALA A 131 1.22 8.28 -2.15
C ALA A 131 0.03 7.29 -2.15
N LEU A 132 -0.85 7.33 -3.17
CA LEU A 132 -1.98 6.41 -3.33
C LEU A 132 -1.63 5.13 -4.12
N SER A 133 -0.35 4.88 -4.39
CA SER A 133 0.08 3.70 -5.17
C SER A 133 -0.30 2.37 -4.50
N GLU A 134 -0.19 2.29 -3.16
CA GLU A 134 -0.64 1.11 -2.42
C GLU A 134 -2.14 0.88 -2.63
N PHE A 135 -2.95 1.89 -2.40
CA PHE A 135 -4.39 1.83 -2.59
C PHE A 135 -4.80 1.43 -4.02
N THR A 136 -4.11 1.98 -5.02
CA THR A 136 -4.28 1.59 -6.43
C THR A 136 -3.87 0.14 -6.66
N SER A 137 -2.80 -0.33 -6.01
CA SER A 137 -2.34 -1.72 -6.14
C SER A 137 -3.38 -2.74 -5.68
N VAL A 138 -4.23 -2.40 -4.70
CA VAL A 138 -5.33 -3.25 -4.25
C VAL A 138 -6.34 -3.48 -5.38
N ALA A 139 -6.71 -2.43 -6.13
CA ALA A 139 -7.58 -2.54 -7.29
C ALA A 139 -6.91 -3.37 -8.41
N MET A 140 -5.64 -3.09 -8.70
CA MET A 140 -4.88 -3.85 -9.70
C MET A 140 -4.72 -5.32 -9.32
N HIS A 141 -4.54 -5.63 -8.04
CA HIS A 141 -4.50 -7.01 -7.56
C HIS A 141 -5.82 -7.74 -7.82
N ALA A 142 -6.96 -7.09 -7.57
CA ALA A 142 -8.27 -7.65 -7.87
C ALA A 142 -8.44 -7.95 -9.38
N ILE A 143 -8.01 -7.02 -10.24
CA ILE A 143 -8.02 -7.20 -11.71
C ILE A 143 -7.12 -8.37 -12.12
N ASN A 144 -5.88 -8.43 -11.63
CA ASN A 144 -4.95 -9.51 -11.94
C ASN A 144 -5.48 -10.89 -11.51
N ARG A 145 -6.16 -10.96 -10.37
CA ARG A 145 -6.82 -12.20 -9.94
C ARG A 145 -7.98 -12.58 -10.83
N PHE A 146 -8.79 -11.60 -11.21
CA PHE A 146 -9.89 -11.78 -12.15
C PHE A 146 -9.35 -12.32 -13.49
N ASP A 147 -8.28 -11.75 -14.02
CA ASP A 147 -7.66 -12.17 -15.28
C ASP A 147 -7.18 -13.62 -15.27
N ARG A 148 -6.67 -14.10 -14.13
CA ARG A 148 -6.18 -15.48 -13.99
C ARG A 148 -7.29 -16.52 -13.82
N LEU A 149 -8.41 -16.14 -13.22
CA LEU A 149 -9.43 -17.07 -12.74
C LEU A 149 -10.76 -16.96 -13.47
N ALA A 150 -10.99 -15.82 -14.13
CA ALA A 150 -12.28 -15.56 -14.76
C ALA A 150 -12.40 -16.21 -16.13
N HIS A 151 -13.64 -16.29 -16.57
CA HIS A 151 -14.00 -16.72 -17.92
C HIS A 151 -13.39 -15.81 -18.99
N PRO A 152 -12.96 -16.30 -20.14
CA PRO A 152 -12.36 -15.50 -21.21
C PRO A 152 -13.31 -14.46 -21.82
N ILE A 153 -14.63 -14.67 -21.76
CA ILE A 153 -15.62 -13.70 -22.23
C ILE A 153 -15.88 -12.68 -21.10
N ARG A 154 -15.61 -11.42 -21.39
CA ARG A 154 -15.64 -10.32 -20.39
C ARG A 154 -16.32 -9.12 -21.00
N GLU A 155 -17.65 -9.15 -21.05
CA GLU A 155 -18.47 -8.07 -21.59
C GLU A 155 -19.01 -7.16 -20.50
N ASP A 156 -19.33 -7.74 -19.35
CA ASP A 156 -19.96 -7.06 -18.22
C ASP A 156 -19.22 -7.31 -16.91
N VAL A 157 -19.00 -6.24 -16.14
CA VAL A 157 -18.46 -6.30 -14.78
C VAL A 157 -19.41 -5.56 -13.83
N LEU A 158 -19.77 -6.21 -12.73
CA LEU A 158 -20.55 -5.63 -11.65
C LEU A 158 -19.66 -5.36 -10.43
N ILE A 159 -19.61 -4.10 -9.98
CA ILE A 159 -18.92 -3.68 -8.76
C ILE A 159 -19.97 -3.35 -7.69
N LEU A 160 -19.97 -4.13 -6.60
CA LEU A 160 -20.88 -3.93 -5.46
C LEU A 160 -20.20 -3.09 -4.38
N ALA A 161 -20.05 -1.82 -4.59
CA ALA A 161 -19.48 -0.83 -3.65
C ALA A 161 -19.65 0.59 -4.17
N ASP A 162 -19.58 1.59 -3.27
CA ASP A 162 -19.67 3.02 -3.59
C ASP A 162 -18.57 3.87 -2.92
N GLY A 163 -17.51 3.22 -2.45
CA GLY A 163 -16.36 3.87 -1.83
C GLY A 163 -15.22 4.17 -2.81
N SER A 164 -14.16 4.79 -2.30
CA SER A 164 -12.98 5.18 -3.09
C SER A 164 -12.35 3.99 -3.83
N LEU A 165 -12.31 2.81 -3.22
CA LEU A 165 -11.77 1.60 -3.87
C LEU A 165 -12.60 1.18 -5.08
N ALA A 166 -13.93 1.30 -5.03
CA ALA A 166 -14.81 1.01 -6.17
C ALA A 166 -14.53 1.98 -7.32
N PHE A 167 -14.33 3.26 -7.01
CA PHE A 167 -13.97 4.27 -7.99
C PHE A 167 -12.63 3.95 -8.68
N VAL A 168 -11.58 3.65 -7.90
CA VAL A 168 -10.27 3.31 -8.46
C VAL A 168 -10.34 2.03 -9.28
N LEU A 169 -11.06 1.01 -8.80
CA LEU A 169 -11.26 -0.24 -9.53
C LEU A 169 -12.01 -0.02 -10.86
N ALA A 170 -13.09 0.75 -10.85
CA ALA A 170 -13.83 1.08 -12.06
C ALA A 170 -12.98 1.87 -13.06
N SER A 171 -12.21 2.84 -12.58
CA SER A 171 -11.29 3.63 -13.40
C SER A 171 -10.19 2.78 -14.03
N ALA A 172 -9.58 1.87 -13.26
CA ALA A 172 -8.56 0.95 -13.74
C ALA A 172 -9.11 -0.05 -14.77
N LEU A 173 -10.31 -0.60 -14.52
CA LEU A 173 -10.99 -1.48 -15.47
C LEU A 173 -11.33 -0.76 -16.77
N HIS A 174 -11.86 0.46 -16.68
CA HIS A 174 -12.16 1.28 -17.87
C HIS A 174 -10.92 1.60 -18.70
N TYR A 175 -9.79 1.87 -18.04
CA TYR A 175 -8.52 2.14 -18.72
C TYR A 175 -7.93 0.89 -19.39
N LEU A 176 -7.96 -0.25 -18.69
CA LEU A 176 -7.36 -1.49 -19.18
C LEU A 176 -8.24 -2.23 -20.20
N TYR A 177 -9.55 -2.10 -20.06
CA TYR A 177 -10.55 -2.81 -20.87
C TYR A 177 -11.68 -1.84 -21.28
N PRO A 178 -11.42 -0.93 -22.23
CA PRO A 178 -12.38 0.13 -22.59
C PRO A 178 -13.71 -0.40 -23.14
N GLU A 179 -13.72 -1.65 -23.65
CA GLU A 179 -14.91 -2.28 -24.20
C GLU A 179 -15.83 -2.93 -23.16
N ILE A 180 -15.35 -3.09 -21.92
CA ILE A 180 -16.15 -3.71 -20.87
C ILE A 180 -17.20 -2.72 -20.34
N ARG A 181 -18.45 -3.18 -20.25
CA ARG A 181 -19.49 -2.44 -19.56
C ARG A 181 -19.36 -2.61 -18.04
N ILE A 182 -19.12 -1.50 -17.35
CA ILE A 182 -18.97 -1.48 -15.90
C ILE A 182 -20.25 -0.95 -15.27
N THR A 183 -20.85 -1.77 -14.38
CA THR A 183 -21.98 -1.36 -13.55
C THR A 183 -21.53 -1.26 -12.11
N VAL A 184 -21.72 -0.10 -11.48
CA VAL A 184 -21.42 0.10 -10.06
C VAL A 184 -22.73 0.21 -9.29
N VAL A 185 -22.87 -0.58 -8.23
CA VAL A 185 -24.03 -0.56 -7.34
C VAL A 185 -23.59 -0.19 -5.94
N GLY A 186 -24.08 0.94 -5.45
CA GLY A 186 -23.82 1.47 -4.12
C GLY A 186 -25.05 1.54 -3.24
N ARG A 187 -24.86 1.91 -1.97
CA ARG A 187 -25.94 2.13 -1.00
C ARG A 187 -26.24 3.61 -0.79
N ASN A 188 -25.32 4.48 -1.20
CA ASN A 188 -25.48 5.90 -1.03
C ASN A 188 -26.04 6.54 -2.31
N PRO A 189 -27.27 7.10 -2.29
CA PRO A 189 -27.87 7.68 -3.48
C PRO A 189 -27.20 8.99 -3.95
N GLU A 190 -26.30 9.57 -3.16
CA GLU A 190 -25.58 10.81 -3.50
C GLU A 190 -24.22 10.54 -4.15
N LYS A 191 -23.85 9.28 -4.38
CA LYS A 191 -22.56 8.90 -4.97
C LYS A 191 -22.69 8.30 -6.37
#